data_dbcd3f972c9f5f93622fa2f1cd658b3b
#
_entry.id   dbcd3f972c9f5f93622fa2f1cd658b3b
#
_cell.length_a   1.000
_cell.length_b   1.000
_cell.length_c   1.000
_cell.angle_alpha   90.00
_cell.angle_beta   90.00
_cell.angle_gamma   90.00
#
_symmetry.space_group_name_H-M   'P 1'
#
loop_
_entity.id
_entity.type
_entity.pdbx_description
1 polymer ?
#
loop_
_entity_poly.entity_id
_entity_poly.type
_entity_poly.pdbx_seq_one_letter_code
_entity_poly.pdbx_strand_id
1 'polypeptide(L)'
;MPSFYVIPLAFLLGFSLGRVATCTVAATDRWVNQSKVDWLFGLLVVASWAALILFALVELTGRAHLPLDIPLNGQLFFGAALMGVGAMINRGCFVGTVGYIGTGKFSYILSFVGLAIALWLARDDVLDLFEPVEFLRRTPVDQSLTKQIALGGFAIISLISLWLILAKRQFAYLALITIGICAATIYGTHPEWAYAALLNSFLQGQGLSVGKTIEFAVVALFTGAIFSSWLKDRFKPSLGSWKQALENLAGGFLMGLGASAVPGGNDVLLMWTIPGLTFYGLVAYLTMIATIAISMKIGPLLMARLSK
;
A
#
# COMPACT_ATOMS: atom_id res chain seq x y z
N MET A 1 10.62 -2.98 23.50
CA MET A 1 11.95 -2.99 22.84
C MET A 1 12.28 -1.58 22.43
N PRO A 2 13.55 -1.14 22.43
CA PRO A 2 13.89 0.17 21.90
C PRO A 2 13.52 0.20 20.42
N SER A 3 12.59 1.11 20.04
CA SER A 3 12.03 1.20 18.68
C SER A 3 13.00 1.79 17.63
N PHE A 4 14.27 1.98 17.99
CA PHE A 4 15.26 2.64 17.13
C PHE A 4 15.54 1.92 15.81
N TYR A 5 15.31 0.59 15.74
CA TYR A 5 15.48 -0.18 14.48
C TYR A 5 14.45 0.18 13.41
N VAL A 6 13.32 0.79 13.78
CA VAL A 6 12.27 1.19 12.84
C VAL A 6 12.76 2.28 11.89
N ILE A 7 13.60 3.21 12.37
CA ILE A 7 14.13 4.31 11.56
C ILE A 7 15.00 3.80 10.39
N PRO A 8 16.05 2.98 10.60
CA PRO A 8 16.83 2.46 9.48
C PRO A 8 16.02 1.53 8.57
N LEU A 9 15.07 0.75 9.10
CA LEU A 9 14.18 -0.06 8.27
C LEU A 9 13.26 0.80 7.39
N ALA A 10 12.71 1.88 7.93
CA ALA A 10 11.90 2.83 7.16
C ALA A 10 12.73 3.54 6.07
N PHE A 11 13.98 3.91 6.37
CA PHE A 11 14.89 4.45 5.37
C PHE A 11 15.15 3.44 4.23
N LEU A 12 15.46 2.18 4.56
CA LEU A 12 15.68 1.11 3.58
C LEU A 12 14.41 0.82 2.77
N LEU A 13 13.24 0.85 3.41
CA LEU A 13 11.95 0.73 2.74
C LEU A 13 11.77 1.85 1.71
N GLY A 14 11.93 3.11 2.12
CA GLY A 14 11.85 4.26 1.23
C GLY A 14 12.88 4.22 0.10
N PHE A 15 14.12 3.87 0.42
CA PHE A 15 15.18 3.69 -0.57
C PHE A 15 14.81 2.65 -1.63
N SER A 16 14.24 1.53 -1.20
CA SER A 16 13.82 0.45 -2.10
C SER A 16 12.60 0.84 -2.94
N LEU A 17 11.63 1.57 -2.38
CA LEU A 17 10.50 2.14 -3.11
C LEU A 17 10.95 3.13 -4.20
N GLY A 18 12.02 3.90 -3.96
CA GLY A 18 12.63 4.75 -4.97
C GLY A 18 13.38 3.99 -6.08
N ARG A 19 13.70 2.69 -5.89
CA ARG A 19 14.43 1.87 -6.87
C ARG A 19 13.54 1.16 -7.85
N VAL A 20 12.38 0.68 -7.43
CA VAL A 20 11.48 -0.17 -8.20
C VAL A 20 10.07 0.41 -8.23
N ALA A 21 9.35 0.11 -9.31
CA ALA A 21 7.96 0.49 -9.44
C ALA A 21 7.09 -0.51 -8.65
N THR A 22 6.65 -0.09 -7.48
CA THR A 22 5.72 -0.84 -6.61
C THR A 22 4.33 -0.21 -6.58
N CYS A 23 4.00 0.60 -7.58
CA CYS A 23 2.71 1.26 -7.68
C CYS A 23 1.68 0.33 -8.32
N THR A 24 0.59 0.04 -7.59
CA THR A 24 -0.52 -0.80 -8.06
C THR A 24 -1.13 -0.25 -9.36
N VAL A 25 -1.28 1.09 -9.48
CA VAL A 25 -1.79 1.73 -10.71
C VAL A 25 -0.90 1.42 -11.89
N ALA A 26 0.41 1.61 -11.74
CA ALA A 26 1.37 1.36 -12.82
C ALA A 26 1.48 -0.13 -13.16
N ALA A 27 1.35 -1.02 -12.18
CA ALA A 27 1.32 -2.46 -12.41
C ALA A 27 0.06 -2.88 -13.18
N THR A 28 -1.09 -2.32 -12.84
CA THR A 28 -2.36 -2.56 -13.53
C THR A 28 -2.35 -1.98 -14.93
N ASP A 29 -1.76 -0.79 -15.14
CA ASP A 29 -1.60 -0.19 -16.47
C ASP A 29 -0.78 -1.09 -17.41
N ARG A 30 0.35 -1.63 -16.93
CA ARG A 30 1.16 -2.57 -17.71
C ARG A 30 0.39 -3.84 -18.08
N TRP A 31 -0.44 -4.33 -17.17
CA TRP A 31 -1.29 -5.49 -17.47
C TRP A 31 -2.37 -5.17 -18.49
N VAL A 32 -3.13 -4.10 -18.29
CA VAL A 32 -4.30 -3.75 -19.11
C VAL A 32 -3.90 -3.26 -20.52
N ASN A 33 -2.88 -2.39 -20.60
CA ASN A 33 -2.51 -1.70 -21.83
C ASN A 33 -1.32 -2.32 -22.55
N GLN A 34 -0.46 -3.08 -21.85
CA GLN A 34 0.72 -3.69 -22.43
C GLN A 34 0.74 -5.23 -22.37
N SER A 35 -0.31 -5.86 -21.78
CA SER A 35 -0.40 -7.31 -21.55
C SER A 35 0.79 -7.90 -20.79
N LYS A 36 1.44 -7.11 -19.91
CA LYS A 36 2.59 -7.51 -19.11
C LYS A 36 2.22 -7.56 -17.64
N VAL A 37 2.46 -8.71 -17.01
CA VAL A 37 2.14 -8.99 -15.59
C VAL A 37 3.37 -8.91 -14.67
N ASP A 38 4.53 -8.55 -15.19
CA ASP A 38 5.81 -8.52 -14.48
C ASP A 38 5.77 -7.64 -13.20
N TRP A 39 5.10 -6.49 -13.25
CA TRP A 39 4.98 -5.61 -12.09
C TRP A 39 3.95 -6.10 -11.08
N LEU A 40 2.85 -6.73 -11.54
CA LEU A 40 1.92 -7.42 -10.63
C LEU A 40 2.61 -8.57 -9.91
N PHE A 41 3.44 -9.34 -10.62
CA PHE A 41 4.27 -10.37 -10.00
C PHE A 41 5.26 -9.76 -8.99
N GLY A 42 5.82 -8.58 -9.27
CA GLY A 42 6.66 -7.84 -8.32
C GLY A 42 5.92 -7.50 -7.01
N LEU A 43 4.64 -7.11 -7.08
CA LEU A 43 3.81 -6.88 -5.89
C LEU A 43 3.57 -8.17 -5.10
N LEU A 44 3.37 -9.31 -5.80
CA LEU A 44 3.27 -10.63 -5.15
C LEU A 44 4.57 -11.01 -4.45
N VAL A 45 5.73 -10.69 -5.03
CA VAL A 45 7.04 -10.92 -4.38
C VAL A 45 7.14 -10.13 -3.09
N VAL A 46 6.72 -8.85 -3.08
CA VAL A 46 6.68 -8.02 -1.85
C VAL A 46 5.81 -8.69 -0.79
N ALA A 47 4.56 -9.06 -1.14
CA ALA A 47 3.63 -9.69 -0.21
C ALA A 47 4.15 -11.04 0.30
N SER A 48 4.82 -11.83 -0.57
CA SER A 48 5.34 -13.15 -0.21
C SER A 48 6.48 -13.06 0.81
N TRP A 49 7.45 -12.18 0.60
CA TRP A 49 8.51 -11.95 1.58
C TRP A 49 7.99 -11.34 2.87
N ALA A 50 7.01 -10.43 2.76
CA ALA A 50 6.34 -9.88 3.94
C ALA A 50 5.65 -10.99 4.76
N ALA A 51 4.96 -11.94 4.12
CA ALA A 51 4.31 -13.05 4.81
C ALA A 51 5.32 -13.93 5.55
N LEU A 52 6.39 -14.36 4.86
CA LEU A 52 7.40 -15.22 5.48
C LEU A 52 8.05 -14.56 6.70
N ILE A 53 8.40 -13.27 6.59
CA ILE A 53 9.01 -12.53 7.70
C ILE A 53 8.01 -12.31 8.83
N LEU A 54 6.76 -11.94 8.52
CA LEU A 54 5.73 -11.69 9.52
C LEU A 54 5.47 -12.95 10.37
N PHE A 55 5.28 -14.10 9.71
CA PHE A 55 5.08 -15.37 10.43
C PHE A 55 6.33 -15.83 11.16
N ALA A 56 7.53 -15.65 10.59
CA ALA A 56 8.78 -15.92 11.30
C ALA A 56 8.92 -15.05 12.57
N LEU A 57 8.55 -13.78 12.51
CA LEU A 57 8.57 -12.89 13.68
C LEU A 57 7.56 -13.34 14.75
N VAL A 58 6.36 -13.77 14.36
CA VAL A 58 5.36 -14.31 15.29
C VAL A 58 5.89 -15.54 16.00
N GLU A 59 6.42 -16.52 15.26
CA GLU A 59 6.93 -17.79 15.83
C GLU A 59 8.19 -17.59 16.68
N LEU A 60 9.11 -16.70 16.25
CA LEU A 60 10.40 -16.53 16.95
C LEU A 60 10.30 -15.59 18.16
N THR A 61 9.45 -14.56 18.10
CA THR A 61 9.41 -13.53 19.14
C THR A 61 8.16 -13.59 20.01
N GLY A 62 7.08 -14.19 19.52
CA GLY A 62 5.75 -14.19 20.16
C GLY A 62 5.15 -12.79 20.35
N ARG A 63 5.72 -11.75 19.73
CA ARG A 63 5.38 -10.35 19.96
C ARG A 63 4.94 -9.60 18.70
N ALA A 64 4.99 -10.25 17.54
CA ALA A 64 4.55 -9.61 16.30
C ALA A 64 3.02 -9.62 16.22
N HIS A 65 2.47 -8.52 15.70
CA HIS A 65 1.04 -8.33 15.52
C HIS A 65 0.61 -8.85 14.14
N LEU A 66 -0.38 -9.75 14.13
CA LEU A 66 -1.07 -10.14 12.90
C LEU A 66 -2.31 -9.26 12.72
N PRO A 67 -2.67 -8.93 11.47
CA PRO A 67 -3.92 -8.22 11.21
C PRO A 67 -5.12 -9.11 11.57
N LEU A 68 -6.17 -8.50 12.11
CA LEU A 68 -7.44 -9.18 12.35
C LEU A 68 -8.20 -9.31 11.03
N ASP A 69 -8.83 -10.47 10.82
CA ASP A 69 -9.73 -10.65 9.67
C ASP A 69 -11.11 -10.10 10.04
N ILE A 70 -11.70 -9.34 9.14
CA ILE A 70 -13.02 -8.72 9.31
C ILE A 70 -14.01 -9.32 8.30
N PRO A 71 -15.34 -9.34 8.62
CA PRO A 71 -16.34 -9.81 7.68
C PRO A 71 -16.40 -8.92 6.44
N LEU A 72 -16.65 -9.55 5.29
CA LEU A 72 -16.90 -8.81 4.05
C LEU A 72 -18.27 -8.14 4.12
N ASN A 73 -18.29 -6.84 3.86
CA ASN A 73 -19.51 -6.05 3.80
C ASN A 73 -19.50 -5.09 2.60
N GLY A 74 -20.62 -4.44 2.31
CA GLY A 74 -20.75 -3.50 1.20
C GLY A 74 -19.81 -2.31 1.33
N GLN A 75 -19.55 -1.85 2.54
CA GLN A 75 -18.63 -0.76 2.85
C GLN A 75 -17.20 -1.08 2.41
N LEU A 76 -16.72 -2.31 2.63
CA LEU A 76 -15.41 -2.78 2.20
C LEU A 76 -15.25 -2.68 0.67
N PHE A 77 -16.23 -3.19 -0.09
CA PHE A 77 -16.19 -3.13 -1.56
C PHE A 77 -16.24 -1.70 -2.07
N PHE A 78 -17.12 -0.87 -1.48
CA PHE A 78 -17.22 0.54 -1.83
C PHE A 78 -15.94 1.31 -1.51
N GLY A 79 -15.36 1.11 -0.32
CA GLY A 79 -14.10 1.72 0.08
C GLY A 79 -12.93 1.31 -0.81
N ALA A 80 -12.83 0.01 -1.15
CA ALA A 80 -11.81 -0.49 -2.06
C ALA A 80 -11.96 0.08 -3.48
N ALA A 81 -13.20 0.25 -3.96
CA ALA A 81 -13.49 0.89 -5.23
C ALA A 81 -13.10 2.38 -5.20
N LEU A 82 -13.44 3.12 -4.13
CA LEU A 82 -13.02 4.51 -3.96
C LEU A 82 -11.50 4.66 -3.97
N MET A 83 -10.77 3.75 -3.28
CA MET A 83 -9.30 3.72 -3.35
C MET A 83 -8.80 3.53 -4.79
N GLY A 84 -9.45 2.65 -5.57
CA GLY A 84 -9.10 2.41 -6.96
C GLY A 84 -9.30 3.64 -7.84
N VAL A 85 -10.45 4.29 -7.75
CA VAL A 85 -10.76 5.54 -8.48
C VAL A 85 -9.80 6.65 -8.07
N GLY A 86 -9.61 6.84 -6.76
CA GLY A 86 -8.71 7.84 -6.22
C GLY A 86 -7.27 7.66 -6.70
N ALA A 87 -6.78 6.40 -6.70
CA ALA A 87 -5.46 6.07 -7.21
C ALA A 87 -5.31 6.36 -8.71
N MET A 88 -6.37 6.16 -9.50
CA MET A 88 -6.40 6.52 -10.93
C MET A 88 -6.30 8.02 -11.13
N ILE A 89 -7.09 8.83 -10.42
CA ILE A 89 -7.06 10.29 -10.49
C ILE A 89 -5.70 10.82 -10.04
N ASN A 90 -5.15 10.28 -8.96
CA ASN A 90 -3.81 10.60 -8.45
C ASN A 90 -2.69 10.13 -9.38
N ARG A 91 -2.98 9.25 -10.33
CA ARG A 91 -1.98 8.54 -11.17
C ARG A 91 -0.97 7.74 -10.36
N GLY A 92 -1.34 7.34 -9.16
CA GLY A 92 -0.49 6.59 -8.24
C GLY A 92 -1.22 6.22 -6.96
N CYS A 93 -0.96 5.04 -6.44
CA CYS A 93 -1.40 4.62 -5.12
C CYS A 93 -0.51 5.25 -4.03
N PHE A 94 -0.83 5.09 -2.74
CA PHE A 94 -0.01 5.69 -1.66
C PHE A 94 1.46 5.25 -1.71
N VAL A 95 1.74 3.98 -1.99
CA VAL A 95 3.11 3.48 -2.16
C VAL A 95 3.80 4.18 -3.35
N GLY A 96 3.09 4.32 -4.47
CA GLY A 96 3.58 5.03 -5.65
C GLY A 96 3.82 6.52 -5.37
N THR A 97 2.97 7.15 -4.56
CA THR A 97 3.10 8.56 -4.16
C THR A 97 4.42 8.81 -3.42
N VAL A 98 4.84 7.92 -2.51
CA VAL A 98 6.16 8.00 -1.86
C VAL A 98 7.30 7.98 -2.90
N GLY A 99 7.21 7.07 -3.88
CA GLY A 99 8.18 7.00 -4.97
C GLY A 99 8.23 8.28 -5.82
N TYR A 100 7.07 8.87 -6.15
CA TYR A 100 7.00 10.12 -6.90
C TYR A 100 7.58 11.31 -6.14
N ILE A 101 7.27 11.45 -4.85
CA ILE A 101 7.90 12.46 -3.98
C ILE A 101 9.42 12.23 -3.95
N GLY A 102 9.86 10.97 -3.86
CA GLY A 102 11.26 10.60 -3.95
C GLY A 102 11.95 11.09 -5.22
N THR A 103 11.25 11.18 -6.36
CA THR A 103 11.79 11.74 -7.61
C THR A 103 11.71 13.27 -7.70
N GLY A 104 11.22 13.95 -6.66
CA GLY A 104 11.10 15.42 -6.62
C GLY A 104 9.76 15.95 -7.14
N LYS A 105 8.76 15.13 -7.41
CA LYS A 105 7.42 15.56 -7.83
C LYS A 105 6.59 15.97 -6.60
N PHE A 106 6.78 17.20 -6.13
CA PHE A 106 6.21 17.67 -4.87
C PHE A 106 4.70 17.89 -4.90
N SER A 107 4.06 17.99 -6.09
CA SER A 107 2.58 18.01 -6.19
C SER A 107 1.92 16.81 -5.50
N TYR A 108 2.61 15.67 -5.42
CA TYR A 108 2.10 14.47 -4.77
C TYR A 108 2.00 14.57 -3.23
N ILE A 109 2.58 15.60 -2.61
CA ILE A 109 2.35 15.92 -1.19
C ILE A 109 0.87 16.23 -0.95
N LEU A 110 0.19 16.84 -1.95
CA LEU A 110 -1.23 17.15 -1.86
C LEU A 110 -2.11 15.88 -1.78
N SER A 111 -1.62 14.72 -2.19
CA SER A 111 -2.32 13.45 -1.97
C SER A 111 -2.42 13.12 -0.48
N PHE A 112 -1.39 13.41 0.31
CA PHE A 112 -1.45 13.25 1.77
C PHE A 112 -2.30 14.31 2.45
N VAL A 113 -2.37 15.53 1.88
CA VAL A 113 -3.32 16.56 2.35
C VAL A 113 -4.74 16.10 2.09
N GLY A 114 -5.04 15.57 0.90
CA GLY A 114 -6.35 14.99 0.58
C GLY A 114 -6.72 13.83 1.50
N LEU A 115 -5.77 12.92 1.78
CA LEU A 115 -5.94 11.85 2.77
C LEU A 115 -6.29 12.42 4.16
N ALA A 116 -5.58 13.44 4.62
CA ALA A 116 -5.84 14.04 5.94
C ALA A 116 -7.24 14.66 6.02
N ILE A 117 -7.68 15.36 4.97
CA ILE A 117 -9.03 15.92 4.88
C ILE A 117 -10.08 14.82 4.91
N ALA A 118 -9.88 13.72 4.17
CA ALA A 118 -10.79 12.59 4.13
C ALA A 118 -10.92 11.91 5.51
N LEU A 119 -9.80 11.67 6.18
CA LEU A 119 -9.79 11.07 7.52
C LEU A 119 -10.44 11.98 8.56
N TRP A 120 -10.26 13.30 8.42
CA TRP A 120 -10.92 14.26 9.30
C TRP A 120 -12.45 14.25 9.11
N LEU A 121 -12.93 14.21 7.88
CA LEU A 121 -14.36 14.11 7.58
C LEU A 121 -14.97 12.75 7.98
N ALA A 122 -14.20 11.67 7.85
CA ALA A 122 -14.67 10.32 8.20
C ALA A 122 -14.82 10.11 9.72
N ARG A 123 -14.35 11.04 10.57
CA ARG A 123 -14.50 10.96 12.03
C ARG A 123 -15.95 11.04 12.52
N ASP A 124 -16.81 11.71 11.76
CA ASP A 124 -18.21 11.99 12.14
C ASP A 124 -19.19 10.97 11.53
N ASP A 125 -18.77 9.70 11.39
CA ASP A 125 -19.58 8.56 10.91
C ASP A 125 -20.21 8.77 9.52
N VAL A 126 -19.62 9.66 8.70
CA VAL A 126 -20.10 9.96 7.33
C VAL A 126 -20.16 8.70 6.45
N LEU A 127 -19.43 7.63 6.81
CA LEU A 127 -19.39 6.35 6.09
C LEU A 127 -20.24 5.25 6.73
N ASP A 128 -20.93 5.50 7.83
CA ASP A 128 -21.98 4.61 8.37
C ASP A 128 -23.27 4.58 7.51
N LEU A 129 -23.19 5.13 6.29
CA LEU A 129 -24.28 5.11 5.32
C LEU A 129 -24.64 3.70 4.82
N PHE A 130 -23.83 2.71 5.12
CA PHE A 130 -24.04 1.34 4.67
C PHE A 130 -24.12 0.40 5.87
N GLU A 131 -25.31 -0.17 6.10
CA GLU A 131 -25.42 -1.28 7.04
C GLU A 131 -24.50 -2.43 6.60
N PRO A 132 -23.76 -3.06 7.53
CA PRO A 132 -22.87 -4.16 7.19
C PRO A 132 -23.68 -5.33 6.63
N VAL A 133 -23.48 -5.60 5.33
CA VAL A 133 -24.05 -6.77 4.67
C VAL A 133 -23.02 -7.89 4.71
N GLU A 134 -23.32 -8.98 5.43
CA GLU A 134 -22.48 -10.19 5.38
C GLU A 134 -22.66 -10.88 4.03
N PHE A 135 -21.71 -10.70 3.10
CA PHE A 135 -21.71 -11.37 1.80
C PHE A 135 -21.23 -12.83 1.86
N LEU A 136 -20.33 -13.14 2.78
CA LEU A 136 -19.76 -14.46 2.94
C LEU A 136 -19.57 -14.77 4.43
N ARG A 137 -20.34 -15.71 4.93
CA ARG A 137 -20.08 -16.29 6.24
C ARG A 137 -18.97 -17.31 6.10
N ARG A 138 -17.86 -17.09 6.76
CA ARG A 138 -16.74 -18.05 6.74
C ARG A 138 -17.22 -19.37 7.36
N THR A 139 -17.29 -20.43 6.55
CA THR A 139 -17.30 -21.78 7.13
C THR A 139 -15.94 -21.97 7.80
N PRO A 140 -15.86 -22.55 9.00
CA PRO A 140 -14.59 -22.85 9.64
C PRO A 140 -13.87 -23.90 8.79
N VAL A 141 -13.07 -23.43 7.85
CA VAL A 141 -12.06 -24.25 7.18
C VAL A 141 -10.96 -24.47 8.19
N ASP A 142 -10.42 -25.67 8.24
CA ASP A 142 -9.30 -26.00 9.10
C ASP A 142 -8.17 -24.99 8.87
N GLN A 143 -8.08 -24.00 9.77
CA GLN A 143 -7.20 -22.83 9.61
C GLN A 143 -5.73 -23.24 9.52
N SER A 144 -5.36 -24.38 10.06
CA SER A 144 -3.99 -24.90 10.01
C SER A 144 -3.58 -25.29 8.60
N LEU A 145 -4.40 -26.03 7.88
CA LEU A 145 -4.10 -26.50 6.52
C LEU A 145 -4.10 -25.34 5.53
N THR A 146 -5.09 -24.43 5.60
CA THR A 146 -5.15 -23.23 4.75
C THR A 146 -3.94 -22.33 4.96
N LYS A 147 -3.52 -22.13 6.21
CA LYS A 147 -2.30 -21.37 6.55
C LYS A 147 -1.06 -22.02 5.91
N GLN A 148 -0.90 -23.34 6.03
CA GLN A 148 0.25 -24.06 5.47
C GLN A 148 0.29 -23.96 3.94
N ILE A 149 -0.84 -24.15 3.25
CA ILE A 149 -0.93 -24.03 1.80
C ILE A 149 -0.56 -22.60 1.34
N ALA A 150 -1.11 -21.58 2.00
CA ALA A 150 -0.84 -20.19 1.66
C ALA A 150 0.63 -19.82 1.89
N LEU A 151 1.21 -20.21 3.03
CA LEU A 151 2.63 -20.01 3.31
C LEU A 151 3.53 -20.80 2.35
N GLY A 152 3.13 -22.01 1.95
CA GLY A 152 3.80 -22.77 0.90
C GLY A 152 3.80 -22.02 -0.44
N GLY A 153 2.68 -21.44 -0.83
CA GLY A 153 2.57 -20.57 -2.03
C GLY A 153 3.50 -19.35 -1.95
N PHE A 154 3.51 -18.64 -0.82
CA PHE A 154 4.43 -17.51 -0.61
C PHE A 154 5.90 -17.96 -0.61
N ALA A 155 6.23 -19.09 -0.04
CA ALA A 155 7.58 -19.64 -0.10
C ALA A 155 8.03 -19.96 -1.53
N ILE A 156 7.16 -20.55 -2.35
CA ILE A 156 7.45 -20.81 -3.77
C ILE A 156 7.73 -19.50 -4.52
N ILE A 157 6.89 -18.49 -4.37
CA ILE A 157 7.09 -17.16 -5.02
C ILE A 157 8.41 -16.54 -4.56
N SER A 158 8.72 -16.65 -3.27
CA SER A 158 9.98 -16.13 -2.71
C SER A 158 11.19 -16.86 -3.29
N LEU A 159 11.14 -18.19 -3.45
CA LEU A 159 12.19 -18.99 -4.11
C LEU A 159 12.34 -18.63 -5.58
N ILE A 160 11.24 -18.42 -6.30
CA ILE A 160 11.27 -17.94 -7.70
C ILE A 160 11.98 -16.59 -7.78
N SER A 161 11.68 -15.65 -6.86
CA SER A 161 12.34 -14.34 -6.84
C SER A 161 13.85 -14.44 -6.61
N LEU A 162 14.31 -15.34 -5.73
CA LEU A 162 15.73 -15.62 -5.54
C LEU A 162 16.36 -16.24 -6.78
N TRP A 163 15.69 -17.19 -7.42
CA TRP A 163 16.15 -17.79 -8.67
C TRP A 163 16.30 -16.73 -9.77
N LEU A 164 15.34 -15.79 -9.90
CA LEU A 164 15.42 -14.69 -10.86
C LEU A 164 16.63 -13.77 -10.61
N ILE A 165 17.00 -13.55 -9.34
CA ILE A 165 18.21 -12.81 -9.00
C ILE A 165 19.48 -13.60 -9.40
N LEU A 166 19.57 -14.85 -8.95
CA LEU A 166 20.78 -15.65 -9.07
C LEU A 166 21.01 -16.12 -10.52
N ALA A 167 19.98 -16.63 -11.19
CA ALA A 167 20.07 -17.21 -12.53
C ALA A 167 19.87 -16.16 -13.64
N LYS A 168 18.97 -15.19 -13.47
CA LYS A 168 18.62 -14.21 -14.49
C LYS A 168 19.25 -12.83 -14.24
N ARG A 169 19.98 -12.64 -13.14
CA ARG A 169 20.61 -11.37 -12.73
C ARG A 169 19.63 -10.19 -12.67
N GLN A 170 18.37 -10.44 -12.34
CA GLN A 170 17.33 -9.41 -12.24
C GLN A 170 17.38 -8.75 -10.87
N PHE A 171 18.37 -7.90 -10.63
CA PHE A 171 18.64 -7.25 -9.34
C PHE A 171 17.51 -6.33 -8.83
N ALA A 172 16.52 -5.99 -9.68
CA ALA A 172 15.32 -5.26 -9.24
C ALA A 172 14.56 -6.00 -8.13
N TYR A 173 14.59 -7.34 -8.15
CA TYR A 173 13.95 -8.16 -7.12
C TYR A 173 14.57 -7.99 -5.73
N LEU A 174 15.84 -7.62 -5.61
CA LEU A 174 16.45 -7.29 -4.30
C LEU A 174 15.69 -6.15 -3.61
N ALA A 175 15.33 -5.11 -4.36
CA ALA A 175 14.57 -4.01 -3.77
C ALA A 175 13.15 -4.44 -3.38
N LEU A 176 12.48 -5.32 -4.16
CA LEU A 176 11.16 -5.87 -3.81
C LEU A 176 11.23 -6.74 -2.54
N ILE A 177 12.25 -7.58 -2.42
CA ILE A 177 12.52 -8.40 -1.23
C ILE A 177 12.73 -7.47 0.00
N THR A 178 13.58 -6.45 -0.16
CA THR A 178 13.85 -5.48 0.92
C THR A 178 12.57 -4.78 1.36
N ILE A 179 11.70 -4.39 0.43
CA ILE A 179 10.39 -3.80 0.74
C ILE A 179 9.56 -4.77 1.60
N GLY A 180 9.43 -6.03 1.19
CA GLY A 180 8.69 -7.05 1.92
C GLY A 180 9.21 -7.26 3.34
N ILE A 181 10.53 -7.42 3.49
CA ILE A 181 11.20 -7.65 4.79
C ILE A 181 11.01 -6.43 5.71
N CYS A 182 11.34 -5.23 5.23
CA CYS A 182 11.24 -4.01 6.03
C CYS A 182 9.80 -3.71 6.44
N ALA A 183 8.85 -3.79 5.49
CA ALA A 183 7.45 -3.54 5.75
C ALA A 183 6.89 -4.53 6.79
N ALA A 184 7.09 -5.84 6.61
CA ALA A 184 6.61 -6.85 7.54
C ALA A 184 7.18 -6.67 8.95
N THR A 185 8.46 -6.32 9.05
CA THR A 185 9.10 -6.08 10.36
C THR A 185 8.51 -4.85 11.04
N ILE A 186 8.30 -3.76 10.30
CA ILE A 186 7.73 -2.53 10.86
C ILE A 186 6.27 -2.75 11.24
N TYR A 187 5.40 -3.23 10.32
CA TYR A 187 3.99 -3.45 10.61
C TYR A 187 3.75 -4.53 11.67
N GLY A 188 4.55 -5.60 11.66
CA GLY A 188 4.45 -6.66 12.66
C GLY A 188 4.80 -6.21 14.07
N THR A 189 5.67 -5.21 14.22
CA THR A 189 6.11 -4.71 15.54
C THR A 189 5.46 -3.39 15.95
N HIS A 190 5.04 -2.57 14.97
CA HIS A 190 4.45 -1.24 15.15
C HIS A 190 3.31 -1.04 14.13
N PRO A 191 2.14 -1.68 14.30
CA PRO A 191 1.04 -1.58 13.34
C PRO A 191 0.49 -0.14 13.20
N GLU A 192 0.73 0.70 14.17
CA GLU A 192 0.38 2.13 14.20
C GLU A 192 1.21 3.00 13.24
N TRP A 193 2.23 2.45 12.61
CA TRP A 193 3.14 3.19 11.72
C TRP A 193 2.51 3.60 10.36
N ALA A 194 1.36 3.02 9.99
CA ALA A 194 0.68 3.39 8.75
C ALA A 194 0.40 4.89 8.66
N TYR A 195 0.59 5.51 7.48
CA TYR A 195 0.39 6.96 7.29
C TYR A 195 -1.00 7.42 7.71
N ALA A 196 -2.03 6.62 7.41
CA ALA A 196 -3.40 6.91 7.80
C ALA A 196 -3.57 6.90 9.32
N ALA A 197 -2.96 5.95 10.03
CA ALA A 197 -3.00 5.89 11.48
C ALA A 197 -2.27 7.07 12.12
N LEU A 198 -1.09 7.44 11.60
CA LEU A 198 -0.34 8.58 12.07
C LEU A 198 -1.11 9.90 11.86
N LEU A 199 -1.64 10.12 10.66
CA LEU A 199 -2.45 11.32 10.36
C LEU A 199 -3.70 11.37 11.23
N ASN A 200 -4.37 10.24 11.45
CA ASN A 200 -5.55 10.18 12.31
C ASN A 200 -5.21 10.52 13.77
N SER A 201 -4.08 10.05 14.31
CA SER A 201 -3.64 10.40 15.67
C SER A 201 -3.35 11.89 15.83
N PHE A 202 -2.76 12.54 14.80
CA PHE A 202 -2.59 14.00 14.77
C PHE A 202 -3.92 14.74 14.77
N LEU A 203 -4.86 14.31 13.93
CA LEU A 203 -6.19 14.93 13.81
C LEU A 203 -7.03 14.76 15.07
N GLN A 204 -6.81 13.68 15.84
CA GLN A 204 -7.51 13.44 17.11
C GLN A 204 -6.95 14.26 18.28
N GLY A 205 -5.95 15.09 18.06
CA GLY A 205 -5.33 15.90 19.12
C GLY A 205 -4.61 15.06 20.17
N GLN A 206 -4.40 13.75 19.92
CA GLN A 206 -3.66 12.88 20.82
C GLN A 206 -2.16 13.21 20.82
N GLY A 207 -1.78 14.23 20.04
CA GLY A 207 -0.42 14.69 19.90
C GLY A 207 0.49 13.57 19.39
N LEU A 208 1.78 13.70 19.63
CA LEU A 208 2.83 12.72 19.34
C LEU A 208 2.79 11.51 20.29
N SER A 209 1.60 11.01 20.65
CA SER A 209 1.42 9.87 21.56
C SER A 209 1.97 8.56 20.98
N VAL A 210 2.07 8.49 19.65
CA VAL A 210 2.61 7.35 18.89
C VAL A 210 4.15 7.25 19.02
N GLY A 211 4.77 8.18 19.73
CA GLY A 211 6.21 8.19 20.01
C GLY A 211 7.04 8.82 18.89
N LYS A 212 7.97 9.66 19.28
CA LYS A 212 8.91 10.38 18.38
C LYS A 212 9.61 9.47 17.36
N THR A 213 9.81 8.19 17.69
CA THR A 213 10.46 7.21 16.82
C THR A 213 9.69 6.97 15.51
N ILE A 214 8.35 6.92 15.55
CA ILE A 214 7.52 6.66 14.35
C ILE A 214 7.52 7.88 13.42
N GLU A 215 7.54 9.08 13.97
CA GLU A 215 7.67 10.30 13.18
C GLU A 215 9.01 10.35 12.44
N PHE A 216 10.09 10.06 13.16
CA PHE A 216 11.43 9.96 12.55
C PHE A 216 11.47 8.84 11.50
N ALA A 217 10.74 7.75 11.68
CA ALA A 217 10.64 6.68 10.70
C ALA A 217 9.94 7.14 9.42
N VAL A 218 8.86 7.94 9.51
CA VAL A 218 8.20 8.51 8.33
C VAL A 218 9.14 9.48 7.60
N VAL A 219 9.85 10.34 8.31
CA VAL A 219 10.89 11.22 7.72
C VAL A 219 11.98 10.38 7.04
N ALA A 220 12.44 9.32 7.70
CA ALA A 220 13.44 8.41 7.15
C ALA A 220 12.97 7.71 5.88
N LEU A 221 11.69 7.31 5.79
CA LEU A 221 11.09 6.74 4.59
C LEU A 221 11.20 7.68 3.39
N PHE A 222 10.76 8.93 3.53
CA PHE A 222 10.83 9.92 2.45
C PHE A 222 12.28 10.27 2.12
N THR A 223 13.14 10.42 3.12
CA THR A 223 14.58 10.66 2.92
C THR A 223 15.23 9.52 2.14
N GLY A 224 14.91 8.26 2.46
CA GLY A 224 15.37 7.08 1.73
C GLY A 224 14.93 7.09 0.27
N ALA A 225 13.67 7.44 -0.02
CA ALA A 225 13.15 7.53 -1.38
C ALA A 225 13.83 8.63 -2.20
N ILE A 226 14.04 9.81 -1.59
CA ILE A 226 14.76 10.94 -2.21
C ILE A 226 16.22 10.55 -2.48
N PHE A 227 16.91 10.00 -1.49
CA PHE A 227 18.30 9.58 -1.59
C PHE A 227 18.50 8.53 -2.68
N SER A 228 17.57 7.56 -2.77
CA SER A 228 17.57 6.54 -3.82
C SER A 228 17.48 7.14 -5.24
N SER A 229 16.63 8.14 -5.40
CA SER A 229 16.40 8.82 -6.69
C SER A 229 17.58 9.74 -7.05
N TRP A 230 18.14 10.40 -6.03
CA TRP A 230 19.33 11.24 -6.20
C TRP A 230 20.54 10.43 -6.69
N LEU A 231 20.81 9.26 -6.10
CA LEU A 231 21.88 8.35 -6.53
C LEU A 231 21.73 7.83 -7.98
N LYS A 232 20.56 7.95 -8.58
CA LYS A 232 20.31 7.54 -9.98
C LYS A 232 20.08 8.72 -10.93
N ASP A 233 20.41 9.94 -10.54
CA ASP A 233 20.17 11.16 -11.30
C ASP A 233 18.71 11.33 -11.75
N ARG A 234 17.75 10.73 -11.01
CA ARG A 234 16.31 10.81 -11.27
C ARG A 234 15.61 11.88 -10.45
N PHE A 235 16.28 12.47 -9.49
CA PHE A 235 15.72 13.54 -8.66
C PHE A 235 15.63 14.84 -9.47
N LYS A 236 14.42 15.19 -9.88
CA LYS A 236 14.11 16.41 -10.63
C LYS A 236 13.00 17.17 -9.93
N PRO A 237 13.35 18.15 -9.08
CA PRO A 237 12.35 18.93 -8.33
C PRO A 237 11.34 19.59 -9.25
N SER A 238 10.06 19.36 -9.02
CA SER A 238 8.98 19.94 -9.79
C SER A 238 7.72 20.08 -8.91
N LEU A 239 7.09 21.24 -8.97
CA LEU A 239 5.79 21.44 -8.32
C LEU A 239 4.63 20.91 -9.16
N GLY A 240 4.89 20.58 -10.44
CA GLY A 240 3.86 20.15 -11.37
C GLY A 240 2.93 21.29 -11.81
N SER A 241 1.89 20.97 -12.57
CA SER A 241 0.85 21.91 -12.97
C SER A 241 -0.24 22.03 -11.90
N TRP A 242 -0.98 23.13 -11.91
CA TRP A 242 -2.16 23.32 -11.05
C TRP A 242 -3.19 22.20 -11.21
N LYS A 243 -3.41 21.75 -12.45
CA LYS A 243 -4.28 20.60 -12.74
C LYS A 243 -3.81 19.34 -12.03
N GLN A 244 -2.52 19.04 -12.10
CA GLN A 244 -1.94 17.88 -11.42
C GLN A 244 -2.04 17.99 -9.89
N ALA A 245 -1.86 19.21 -9.35
CA ALA A 245 -2.03 19.47 -7.93
C ALA A 245 -3.46 19.17 -7.46
N LEU A 246 -4.48 19.58 -8.22
CA LEU A 246 -5.89 19.27 -7.94
C LEU A 246 -6.19 17.78 -8.12
N GLU A 247 -5.67 17.13 -9.17
CA GLU A 247 -5.80 15.68 -9.37
C GLU A 247 -5.21 14.91 -8.17
N ASN A 248 -4.04 15.33 -7.69
CA ASN A 248 -3.40 14.69 -6.53
C ASN A 248 -4.19 14.91 -5.24
N LEU A 249 -4.71 16.12 -5.00
CA LEU A 249 -5.55 16.42 -3.84
C LEU A 249 -6.85 15.58 -3.86
N ALA A 250 -7.57 15.61 -4.97
CA ALA A 250 -8.83 14.87 -5.14
C ALA A 250 -8.61 13.36 -5.10
N GLY A 251 -7.57 12.86 -5.76
CA GLY A 251 -7.20 11.46 -5.73
C GLY A 251 -6.81 10.99 -4.33
N GLY A 252 -6.02 11.79 -3.61
CA GLY A 252 -5.66 11.53 -2.22
C GLY A 252 -6.88 11.52 -1.29
N PHE A 253 -7.82 12.44 -1.49
CA PHE A 253 -9.08 12.50 -0.75
C PHE A 253 -9.92 11.24 -0.95
N LEU A 254 -10.14 10.81 -2.20
CA LEU A 254 -10.90 9.58 -2.49
C LEU A 254 -10.20 8.32 -1.95
N MET A 255 -8.86 8.24 -2.08
CA MET A 255 -8.11 7.15 -1.47
C MET A 255 -8.23 7.16 0.06
N GLY A 256 -8.28 8.34 0.67
CA GLY A 256 -8.46 8.50 2.11
C GLY A 256 -9.83 8.06 2.59
N LEU A 257 -10.90 8.45 1.89
CA LEU A 257 -12.26 7.96 2.17
C LEU A 257 -12.33 6.43 2.02
N GLY A 258 -11.70 5.88 0.97
CA GLY A 258 -11.62 4.44 0.80
C GLY A 258 -10.85 3.75 1.93
N ALA A 259 -9.75 4.33 2.39
CA ALA A 259 -8.93 3.79 3.46
C ALA A 259 -9.59 3.87 4.84
N SER A 260 -10.56 4.76 5.06
CA SER A 260 -11.37 4.78 6.28
C SER A 260 -12.45 3.68 6.28
N ALA A 261 -12.99 3.36 5.10
CA ALA A 261 -13.98 2.28 4.94
C ALA A 261 -13.35 0.87 4.90
N VAL A 262 -12.10 0.78 4.41
CA VAL A 262 -11.29 -0.44 4.43
C VAL A 262 -10.18 -0.25 5.44
N PRO A 263 -10.10 -1.03 6.52
CA PRO A 263 -9.06 -0.87 7.53
C PRO A 263 -7.65 -0.91 6.92
N GLY A 264 -7.06 0.27 6.75
CA GLY A 264 -5.75 0.48 6.15
C GLY A 264 -5.79 0.86 4.67
N GLY A 265 -4.79 1.63 4.24
CA GLY A 265 -4.57 1.98 2.84
C GLY A 265 -4.03 0.80 2.02
N ASN A 266 -3.83 1.01 0.72
CA ASN A 266 -3.29 -0.04 -0.16
C ASN A 266 -1.88 -0.54 0.20
N ASP A 267 -1.11 0.25 0.92
CA ASP A 267 0.18 -0.12 1.51
C ASP A 267 -0.01 -1.15 2.62
N VAL A 268 -0.95 -0.92 3.53
CA VAL A 268 -1.35 -1.86 4.59
C VAL A 268 -1.89 -3.16 3.98
N LEU A 269 -2.76 -3.05 2.96
CA LEU A 269 -3.32 -4.22 2.28
C LEU A 269 -2.22 -5.10 1.69
N LEU A 270 -1.26 -4.52 0.97
CA LEU A 270 -0.20 -5.25 0.29
C LEU A 270 0.87 -5.80 1.25
N MET A 271 1.24 -5.01 2.28
CA MET A 271 2.43 -5.27 3.07
C MET A 271 2.17 -5.89 4.44
N TRP A 272 0.89 -5.96 4.87
CA TRP A 272 0.53 -6.49 6.18
C TRP A 272 -0.71 -7.39 6.16
N THR A 273 -1.84 -6.96 5.56
CA THR A 273 -3.09 -7.72 5.65
C THR A 273 -3.06 -8.98 4.75
N ILE A 274 -2.67 -8.85 3.47
CA ILE A 274 -2.48 -10.01 2.59
C ILE A 274 -1.39 -10.95 3.12
N PRO A 275 -0.19 -10.45 3.51
CA PRO A 275 0.81 -11.26 4.19
C PRO A 275 0.31 -11.96 5.45
N GLY A 276 -0.52 -11.30 6.25
CA GLY A 276 -1.16 -11.85 7.45
C GLY A 276 -2.31 -12.82 7.19
N LEU A 277 -2.55 -13.18 5.92
CA LEU A 277 -3.58 -14.13 5.47
C LEU A 277 -5.02 -13.70 5.80
N THR A 278 -5.30 -12.41 5.81
CA THR A 278 -6.67 -11.93 5.96
C THR A 278 -7.42 -12.04 4.62
N PHE A 279 -8.66 -12.55 4.70
CA PHE A 279 -9.47 -12.71 3.49
C PHE A 279 -9.97 -11.35 2.98
N TYR A 280 -10.37 -10.45 3.89
CA TYR A 280 -10.80 -9.11 3.49
C TYR A 280 -9.69 -8.32 2.77
N GLY A 281 -8.44 -8.46 3.21
CA GLY A 281 -7.31 -7.77 2.60
C GLY A 281 -7.10 -8.16 1.14
N LEU A 282 -7.21 -9.47 0.85
CA LEU A 282 -7.14 -9.98 -0.51
C LEU A 282 -8.29 -9.47 -1.37
N VAL A 283 -9.54 -9.56 -0.87
CA VAL A 283 -10.74 -9.13 -1.60
C VAL A 283 -10.71 -7.61 -1.85
N ALA A 284 -10.38 -6.81 -0.85
CA ALA A 284 -10.26 -5.35 -0.99
C ALA A 284 -9.20 -4.96 -2.03
N TYR A 285 -8.03 -5.62 -1.99
CA TYR A 285 -6.95 -5.31 -2.92
C TYR A 285 -7.30 -5.71 -4.37
N LEU A 286 -7.95 -6.87 -4.56
CA LEU A 286 -8.43 -7.29 -5.88
C LEU A 286 -9.53 -6.37 -6.40
N THR A 287 -10.47 -5.92 -5.55
CA THR A 287 -11.50 -4.94 -5.90
C THR A 287 -10.86 -3.61 -6.34
N MET A 288 -9.85 -3.14 -5.62
CA MET A 288 -9.09 -1.94 -6.00
C MET A 288 -8.42 -2.12 -7.37
N ILE A 289 -7.73 -3.23 -7.64
CA ILE A 289 -7.10 -3.52 -8.94
C ILE A 289 -8.15 -3.56 -10.04
N ALA A 290 -9.29 -4.25 -9.82
CA ALA A 290 -10.38 -4.34 -10.79
C ALA A 290 -10.94 -2.95 -11.11
N THR A 291 -11.15 -2.11 -10.11
CA THR A 291 -11.63 -0.73 -10.29
C THR A 291 -10.63 0.13 -11.07
N ILE A 292 -9.34 0.01 -10.79
CA ILE A 292 -8.28 0.67 -11.56
C ILE A 292 -8.34 0.22 -13.03
N ALA A 293 -8.41 -1.09 -13.28
CA ALA A 293 -8.45 -1.66 -14.64
C ALA A 293 -9.70 -1.20 -15.43
N ILE A 294 -10.86 -1.20 -14.77
CA ILE A 294 -12.12 -0.72 -15.33
C ILE A 294 -12.03 0.77 -15.66
N SER A 295 -11.52 1.58 -14.71
CA SER A 295 -11.35 3.03 -14.89
C SER A 295 -10.41 3.36 -16.05
N MET A 296 -9.35 2.59 -16.27
CA MET A 296 -8.44 2.75 -17.41
C MET A 296 -9.11 2.49 -18.75
N LYS A 297 -10.04 1.52 -18.82
CA LYS A 297 -10.76 1.20 -20.06
C LYS A 297 -11.91 2.16 -20.32
N ILE A 298 -12.66 2.54 -19.28
CA ILE A 298 -13.86 3.37 -19.43
C ILE A 298 -13.51 4.86 -19.51
N GLY A 299 -12.49 5.34 -18.81
CA GLY A 299 -12.13 6.75 -18.76
C GLY A 299 -11.95 7.40 -20.14
N PRO A 300 -11.17 6.84 -21.06
CA PRO A 300 -11.02 7.37 -22.41
C PRO A 300 -12.33 7.40 -23.21
N LEU A 301 -13.21 6.38 -23.02
CA LEU A 301 -14.50 6.30 -23.70
C LEU A 301 -15.48 7.37 -23.22
N LEU A 302 -15.48 7.68 -21.91
CA LEU A 302 -16.28 8.76 -21.33
C LEU A 302 -15.80 10.12 -21.81
N MET A 303 -14.49 10.36 -21.81
CA MET A 303 -13.93 11.62 -22.30
C MET A 303 -14.25 11.85 -23.79
N ALA A 304 -14.16 10.81 -24.62
CA ALA A 304 -14.50 10.90 -26.04
C ALA A 304 -15.99 11.18 -26.30
N ARG A 305 -16.90 10.83 -25.36
CA ARG A 305 -18.33 11.17 -25.44
C ARG A 305 -18.63 12.59 -24.97
N LEU A 306 -17.91 13.09 -23.99
CA LEU A 306 -18.10 14.45 -23.43
C LEU A 306 -17.47 15.54 -24.31
N SER A 307 -16.58 15.16 -25.25
CA SER A 307 -15.96 16.08 -26.21
C SER A 307 -16.74 16.19 -27.53
N LYS A 308 -17.86 15.48 -27.68
CA LYS A 308 -18.81 15.60 -28.78
C LYS A 308 -20.04 16.39 -28.35
#